data_383a09ab0ffa24c69f5e68a212adcdf6
#
_entry.id   383a09ab0ffa24c69f5e68a212adcdf6
#
_cell.length_a   1.000
_cell.length_b   1.000
_cell.length_c   1.000
_cell.angle_alpha   90.00
_cell.angle_beta   90.00
_cell.angle_gamma   90.00
#
_symmetry.space_group_name_H-M   'P 1'
#
loop_
_entity.id
_entity.type
_entity.pdbx_description
1 polymer ?
#
loop_
_entity_poly.entity_id
_entity_poly.type
_entity_poly.pdbx_seq_one_letter_code
_entity_poly.pdbx_strand_id
1 'polypeptide(L)'
;MKKNIYLIIITIITVVCIIAGSLYHIGGFALGLFDNLIPRSDKSLGNVCTEELSVDEFSNLVFDTTISNINVKTGDSYMVSYKCNKRLVPKIKSSGDTLTISQSNRANYKRNTTSEITVTIPEGAALNKLSLDTGVGEVNLNSLTVADAEFDTGIGDLDVTDCSFATCDVDGGTGNLSFENCAFDEMDIDGGTGNITVTSSQSLDGYMMDLDSGTGDITINGNDYDDEYEVNEHAKKHLVIDSGLGDIVVKY
;
A
#
# COMPACT_ATOMS: atom_id res chain seq x y z
N MET A 1 26.67 7.93 -37.31
CA MET A 1 25.41 7.32 -37.78
C MET A 1 24.57 6.69 -36.66
N LYS A 2 25.11 5.87 -35.75
CA LYS A 2 24.33 5.20 -34.67
C LYS A 2 23.63 6.18 -33.69
N LYS A 3 24.25 7.30 -33.34
CA LYS A 3 23.70 8.29 -32.39
C LYS A 3 22.44 8.99 -32.96
N ASN A 4 22.37 9.23 -34.23
CA ASN A 4 21.22 9.89 -34.86
C ASN A 4 20.02 8.92 -35.01
N ILE A 5 20.28 7.64 -35.19
CA ILE A 5 19.23 6.61 -35.25
C ILE A 5 18.57 6.44 -33.88
N TYR A 6 19.36 6.46 -32.82
CA TYR A 6 18.84 6.38 -31.44
C TYR A 6 17.94 7.58 -31.08
N LEU A 7 18.38 8.80 -31.44
CA LEU A 7 17.56 10.01 -31.26
C LEU A 7 16.24 9.95 -32.03
N ILE A 8 16.26 9.44 -33.27
CA ILE A 8 15.05 9.28 -34.08
C ILE A 8 14.09 8.28 -33.43
N ILE A 9 14.60 7.15 -32.91
CA ILE A 9 13.78 6.12 -32.25
C ILE A 9 13.12 6.70 -30.99
N ILE A 10 13.88 7.39 -30.12
CA ILE A 10 13.32 8.03 -28.92
C ILE A 10 12.26 9.06 -29.31
N THR A 11 12.52 9.91 -30.28
CA THR A 11 11.54 10.91 -30.74
C THR A 11 10.26 10.25 -31.22
N ILE A 12 10.34 9.16 -31.98
CA ILE A 12 9.16 8.43 -32.45
C ILE A 12 8.38 7.83 -31.26
N ILE A 13 9.07 7.21 -30.30
CA ILE A 13 8.42 6.63 -29.11
C ILE A 13 7.72 7.73 -28.32
N THR A 14 8.40 8.86 -28.07
CA THR A 14 7.81 10.00 -27.35
C THR A 14 6.57 10.54 -28.05
N VAL A 15 6.62 10.71 -29.36
CA VAL A 15 5.46 11.18 -30.15
C VAL A 15 4.30 10.18 -30.08
N VAL A 16 4.57 8.89 -30.16
CA VAL A 16 3.55 7.84 -30.04
C VAL A 16 2.92 7.85 -28.65
N CYS A 17 3.71 8.00 -27.59
CA CYS A 17 3.18 8.12 -26.21
C CYS A 17 2.32 9.36 -26.03
N ILE A 18 2.73 10.52 -26.56
CA ILE A 18 1.93 11.76 -26.53
C ILE A 18 0.61 11.58 -27.28
N ILE A 19 0.62 10.99 -28.48
CA ILE A 19 -0.59 10.75 -29.27
C ILE A 19 -1.51 9.75 -28.53
N ALA A 20 -0.98 8.65 -28.01
CA ALA A 20 -1.75 7.66 -27.27
C ALA A 20 -2.35 8.26 -25.98
N GLY A 21 -1.57 9.03 -25.23
CA GLY A 21 -2.05 9.74 -24.05
C GLY A 21 -3.13 10.78 -24.38
N SER A 22 -2.94 11.54 -25.46
CA SER A 22 -3.94 12.52 -25.92
C SER A 22 -5.24 11.84 -26.36
N LEU A 23 -5.15 10.72 -27.10
CA LEU A 23 -6.34 9.95 -27.51
C LEU A 23 -7.04 9.32 -26.30
N TYR A 24 -6.31 8.86 -25.31
CA TYR A 24 -6.87 8.35 -24.06
C TYR A 24 -7.61 9.44 -23.29
N HIS A 25 -7.02 10.64 -23.16
CA HIS A 25 -7.67 11.78 -22.52
C HIS A 25 -8.87 12.31 -23.28
N ILE A 26 -8.79 12.41 -24.62
CA ILE A 26 -9.91 12.83 -25.46
C ILE A 26 -11.02 11.78 -25.45
N GLY A 27 -10.65 10.49 -25.50
CA GLY A 27 -11.60 9.38 -25.38
C GLY A 27 -12.29 9.37 -24.03
N GLY A 28 -11.54 9.57 -22.94
CA GLY A 28 -12.09 9.68 -21.59
C GLY A 28 -13.00 10.90 -21.40
N PHE A 29 -12.63 12.05 -21.98
CA PHE A 29 -13.47 13.25 -21.98
C PHE A 29 -14.75 13.07 -22.82
N ALA A 30 -14.64 12.48 -24.01
CA ALA A 30 -15.79 12.18 -24.87
C ALA A 30 -16.73 11.16 -24.19
N LEU A 31 -16.17 10.07 -23.60
CA LEU A 31 -16.95 9.11 -22.83
C LEU A 31 -17.61 9.76 -21.59
N GLY A 32 -16.91 10.69 -20.92
CA GLY A 32 -17.48 11.46 -19.80
C GLY A 32 -18.64 12.37 -20.21
N LEU A 33 -18.63 12.90 -21.42
CA LEU A 33 -19.77 13.66 -21.97
C LEU A 33 -20.96 12.75 -22.30
N PHE A 34 -20.70 11.54 -22.81
CA PHE A 34 -21.75 10.54 -23.06
C PHE A 34 -22.30 9.93 -21.76
N ASP A 35 -21.52 9.87 -20.69
CA ASP A 35 -21.97 9.41 -19.37
C ASP A 35 -23.10 10.26 -18.78
N ASN A 36 -23.17 11.54 -19.12
CA ASN A 36 -24.24 12.45 -18.70
C ASN A 36 -25.51 12.30 -19.57
N LEU A 37 -25.43 11.64 -20.72
CA LEU A 37 -26.55 11.46 -21.65
C LEU A 37 -27.21 10.08 -21.54
N ILE A 38 -26.53 9.10 -20.96
CA ILE A 38 -27.10 7.77 -20.70
C ILE A 38 -27.52 7.76 -19.23
N PRO A 39 -28.81 7.59 -18.89
CA PRO A 39 -29.21 7.39 -17.51
C PRO A 39 -28.56 6.07 -17.03
N ARG A 40 -27.37 6.17 -16.41
CA ARG A 40 -26.82 5.06 -15.66
C ARG A 40 -27.83 4.73 -14.58
N SER A 41 -28.32 3.53 -14.59
CA SER A 41 -28.97 2.94 -13.44
C SER A 41 -28.03 3.12 -12.26
N ASP A 42 -28.29 4.12 -11.46
CA ASP A 42 -27.51 4.48 -10.28
C ASP A 42 -27.76 3.36 -9.26
N LYS A 43 -27.02 2.26 -9.43
CA LYS A 43 -27.08 1.16 -8.50
C LYS A 43 -26.45 1.67 -7.21
N SER A 44 -27.32 2.16 -6.32
CA SER A 44 -26.95 2.53 -4.95
C SER A 44 -26.04 1.45 -4.36
N LEU A 45 -25.00 1.83 -3.63
CA LEU A 45 -24.12 0.91 -2.90
C LEU A 45 -24.89 0.13 -1.81
N GLY A 46 -26.16 0.49 -1.60
CA GLY A 46 -27.03 -0.07 -0.55
C GLY A 46 -26.80 0.60 0.80
N ASN A 47 -27.61 0.24 1.77
CA ASN A 47 -27.47 0.73 3.13
C ASN A 47 -26.15 0.23 3.74
N VAL A 48 -25.63 0.99 4.70
CA VAL A 48 -24.49 0.56 5.52
C VAL A 48 -24.93 -0.56 6.45
N CYS A 49 -24.15 -1.61 6.53
CA CYS A 49 -24.28 -2.72 7.48
C CYS A 49 -23.00 -2.82 8.32
N THR A 50 -23.16 -3.30 9.53
CA THR A 50 -22.08 -3.56 10.48
C THR A 50 -22.22 -4.99 10.97
N GLU A 51 -21.14 -5.73 10.99
CA GLU A 51 -21.09 -7.09 11.51
C GLU A 51 -19.75 -7.32 12.24
N GLU A 52 -19.79 -8.21 13.21
CA GLU A 52 -18.64 -8.62 14.01
C GLU A 52 -18.66 -10.14 14.11
N LEU A 53 -17.56 -10.77 13.76
CA LEU A 53 -17.42 -12.21 13.60
C LEU A 53 -16.20 -12.69 14.37
N SER A 54 -16.39 -13.65 15.28
CA SER A 54 -15.27 -14.43 15.81
C SER A 54 -14.78 -15.38 14.73
N VAL A 55 -13.48 -15.48 14.54
CA VAL A 55 -12.85 -16.40 13.59
C VAL A 55 -11.90 -17.33 14.32
N ASP A 56 -11.63 -18.49 13.71
CA ASP A 56 -10.63 -19.41 14.24
C ASP A 56 -9.24 -18.79 14.18
N GLU A 57 -8.31 -19.32 14.96
CA GLU A 57 -6.89 -18.94 14.93
C GLU A 57 -6.32 -19.11 13.52
N PHE A 58 -5.51 -18.13 13.11
CA PHE A 58 -4.78 -18.12 11.84
C PHE A 58 -3.37 -17.58 12.03
N SER A 59 -2.46 -17.98 11.17
CA SER A 59 -1.10 -17.45 11.09
C SER A 59 -0.80 -16.71 9.78
N ASN A 60 -1.73 -16.78 8.81
CA ASN A 60 -1.61 -16.05 7.56
C ASN A 60 -2.89 -15.22 7.35
N LEU A 61 -2.70 -13.92 7.09
CA LEU A 61 -3.78 -12.98 6.83
C LEU A 61 -3.62 -12.37 5.43
N VAL A 62 -4.67 -12.49 4.62
CA VAL A 62 -4.66 -12.02 3.22
C VAL A 62 -5.86 -11.12 2.99
N PHE A 63 -5.59 -9.91 2.51
CA PHE A 63 -6.58 -8.98 1.99
C PHE A 63 -6.47 -8.86 0.47
N ASP A 64 -7.60 -8.87 -0.20
CA ASP A 64 -7.80 -8.52 -1.62
C ASP A 64 -9.02 -7.60 -1.68
N THR A 65 -8.78 -6.29 -1.59
CA THR A 65 -9.85 -5.30 -1.43
C THR A 65 -9.76 -4.20 -2.48
N THR A 66 -10.91 -3.79 -3.00
CA THR A 66 -10.98 -2.74 -4.01
C THR A 66 -11.14 -1.35 -3.39
N ILE A 67 -11.98 -1.21 -2.36
CA ILE A 67 -12.28 0.07 -1.69
C ILE A 67 -12.57 -0.23 -0.23
N SER A 68 -11.60 -0.02 0.65
CA SER A 68 -11.80 -0.21 2.09
C SER A 68 -10.68 0.44 2.90
N ASN A 69 -11.05 1.08 4.00
CA ASN A 69 -10.08 1.33 5.06
C ASN A 69 -9.88 0.02 5.83
N ILE A 70 -8.63 -0.34 6.06
CA ILE A 70 -8.22 -1.58 6.72
C ILE A 70 -7.51 -1.23 8.02
N ASN A 71 -7.94 -1.86 9.11
CA ASN A 71 -7.28 -1.77 10.40
C ASN A 71 -6.90 -3.18 10.86
N VAL A 72 -5.64 -3.44 11.14
CA VAL A 72 -5.19 -4.68 11.78
C VAL A 72 -4.49 -4.33 13.09
N LYS A 73 -4.96 -4.89 14.19
CA LYS A 73 -4.46 -4.56 15.51
C LYS A 73 -4.51 -5.75 16.46
N THR A 74 -3.77 -5.64 17.56
CA THR A 74 -3.86 -6.60 18.66
C THR A 74 -5.06 -6.34 19.55
N GLY A 75 -5.49 -7.36 20.30
CA GLY A 75 -6.57 -7.33 21.26
C GLY A 75 -6.77 -8.67 21.95
N ASP A 76 -7.98 -8.98 22.41
CA ASP A 76 -8.22 -10.14 23.27
C ASP A 76 -8.46 -11.46 22.50
N SER A 77 -8.87 -11.39 21.22
CA SER A 77 -9.28 -12.58 20.45
C SER A 77 -9.18 -12.37 18.95
N TYR A 78 -9.20 -13.46 18.20
CA TYR A 78 -9.31 -13.43 16.73
C TYR A 78 -10.71 -13.01 16.31
N MET A 79 -10.82 -11.84 15.70
CA MET A 79 -12.09 -11.23 15.32
C MET A 79 -11.97 -10.43 14.03
N VAL A 80 -13.02 -10.46 13.23
CA VAL A 80 -13.19 -9.59 12.07
C VAL A 80 -14.46 -8.78 12.27
N SER A 81 -14.34 -7.46 12.20
CA SER A 81 -15.48 -6.57 12.16
C SER A 81 -15.46 -5.74 10.89
N TYR A 82 -16.63 -5.40 10.37
CA TYR A 82 -16.74 -4.51 9.23
C TYR A 82 -17.95 -3.57 9.33
N LYS A 83 -17.77 -2.38 8.77
CA LYS A 83 -18.82 -1.39 8.56
C LYS A 83 -18.77 -0.91 7.13
N CYS A 84 -19.68 -1.36 6.28
CA CYS A 84 -19.61 -1.10 4.86
C CYS A 84 -20.99 -1.01 4.20
N ASN A 85 -21.04 -0.39 3.04
CA ASN A 85 -22.19 -0.47 2.19
C ASN A 85 -22.45 -1.93 1.76
N LYS A 86 -23.71 -2.35 1.65
CA LYS A 86 -24.13 -3.73 1.38
C LYS A 86 -23.43 -4.40 0.19
N ARG A 87 -23.02 -3.61 -0.81
CA ARG A 87 -22.31 -4.14 -1.99
C ARG A 87 -20.81 -4.33 -1.77
N LEU A 88 -20.27 -3.77 -0.70
CA LEU A 88 -18.87 -3.86 -0.31
C LEU A 88 -18.64 -4.83 0.85
N VAL A 89 -19.67 -5.55 1.26
CA VAL A 89 -19.54 -6.59 2.31
C VAL A 89 -18.44 -7.56 1.89
N PRO A 90 -17.37 -7.68 2.70
CA PRO A 90 -16.27 -8.57 2.39
C PRO A 90 -16.70 -10.03 2.45
N LYS A 91 -16.02 -10.86 1.67
CA LYS A 91 -16.08 -12.31 1.82
C LYS A 91 -14.95 -12.72 2.75
N ILE A 92 -15.31 -13.32 3.87
CA ILE A 92 -14.36 -13.81 4.87
C ILE A 92 -14.31 -15.33 4.73
N LYS A 93 -13.12 -15.88 4.52
CA LYS A 93 -12.90 -17.32 4.32
C LYS A 93 -11.69 -17.79 5.11
N SER A 94 -11.88 -18.76 5.97
CA SER A 94 -10.80 -19.50 6.61
C SER A 94 -10.49 -20.78 5.83
N SER A 95 -9.21 -21.06 5.62
CA SER A 95 -8.75 -22.28 4.95
C SER A 95 -7.40 -22.72 5.51
N GLY A 96 -7.37 -23.77 6.34
CA GLY A 96 -6.19 -24.10 7.13
C GLY A 96 -5.81 -22.92 8.02
N ASP A 97 -4.54 -22.54 8.02
CA ASP A 97 -4.02 -21.45 8.85
C ASP A 97 -4.15 -20.07 8.19
N THR A 98 -4.94 -19.95 7.12
CA THR A 98 -5.09 -18.71 6.34
C THR A 98 -6.49 -18.13 6.46
N LEU A 99 -6.57 -16.88 6.90
CA LEU A 99 -7.76 -16.05 6.81
C LEU A 99 -7.67 -15.14 5.58
N THR A 100 -8.60 -15.25 4.67
CA THR A 100 -8.71 -14.41 3.48
C THR A 100 -9.93 -13.51 3.57
N ILE A 101 -9.73 -12.22 3.37
CA ILE A 101 -10.77 -11.19 3.35
C ILE A 101 -10.74 -10.54 1.98
N SER A 102 -11.80 -10.72 1.19
CA SER A 102 -11.85 -10.22 -0.17
C SER A 102 -13.09 -9.43 -0.49
N GLN A 103 -12.97 -8.42 -1.34
CA GLN A 103 -14.09 -7.64 -1.85
C GLN A 103 -14.24 -7.81 -3.36
N SER A 104 -15.47 -7.66 -3.86
CA SER A 104 -15.75 -7.76 -5.28
C SER A 104 -15.32 -6.51 -6.05
N ASN A 105 -14.54 -6.66 -7.12
CA ASN A 105 -14.01 -5.61 -8.00
C ASN A 105 -15.07 -4.78 -8.78
N ARG A 106 -16.35 -4.83 -8.43
CA ARG A 106 -17.43 -4.19 -9.21
C ARG A 106 -18.05 -2.96 -8.56
N ALA A 107 -17.43 -2.43 -7.53
CA ALA A 107 -17.90 -1.20 -6.89
C ALA A 107 -17.20 0.03 -7.50
N ASN A 108 -17.99 0.99 -8.00
CA ASN A 108 -17.46 2.30 -8.35
C ASN A 108 -17.39 3.15 -7.08
N TYR A 109 -16.25 3.76 -6.82
CA TYR A 109 -16.10 4.73 -5.75
C TYR A 109 -17.09 5.90 -5.92
N LYS A 110 -17.81 6.22 -4.86
CA LYS A 110 -18.68 7.38 -4.77
C LYS A 110 -18.35 8.17 -3.51
N ARG A 111 -18.62 9.47 -3.52
CA ARG A 111 -18.32 10.40 -2.40
C ARG A 111 -18.82 9.92 -1.02
N ASN A 112 -19.85 9.07 -0.98
CA ASN A 112 -20.46 8.55 0.25
C ASN A 112 -20.23 7.04 0.41
N THR A 113 -19.12 6.51 -0.11
CA THR A 113 -18.75 5.12 0.09
C THR A 113 -18.28 4.93 1.52
N THR A 114 -18.86 3.96 2.20
CA THR A 114 -18.42 3.51 3.53
C THR A 114 -17.91 2.10 3.38
N SER A 115 -16.65 1.87 3.70
CA SER A 115 -16.07 0.54 3.79
C SER A 115 -14.90 0.60 4.77
N GLU A 116 -15.04 -0.07 5.88
CA GLU A 116 -14.04 -0.20 6.93
C GLU A 116 -14.03 -1.66 7.38
N ILE A 117 -12.85 -2.25 7.45
CA ILE A 117 -12.63 -3.62 7.90
C ILE A 117 -11.59 -3.57 9.01
N THR A 118 -11.90 -4.18 10.14
CA THR A 118 -10.97 -4.30 11.25
C THR A 118 -10.75 -5.77 11.55
N VAL A 119 -9.48 -6.19 11.61
CA VAL A 119 -9.05 -7.49 12.11
C VAL A 119 -8.35 -7.30 13.44
N THR A 120 -8.79 -8.05 14.44
CA THR A 120 -8.14 -8.09 15.75
C THR A 120 -7.51 -9.46 15.92
N ILE A 121 -6.25 -9.49 16.39
CA ILE A 121 -5.52 -10.72 16.72
C ILE A 121 -5.08 -10.66 18.19
N PRO A 122 -4.98 -11.77 18.89
CA PRO A 122 -4.56 -11.77 20.30
C PRO A 122 -3.19 -11.13 20.51
N GLU A 123 -3.02 -10.43 21.63
CA GLU A 123 -1.71 -9.93 22.03
C GLU A 123 -0.68 -11.06 22.11
N GLY A 124 0.50 -10.84 21.54
CA GLY A 124 1.59 -11.82 21.50
C GLY A 124 1.43 -12.90 20.43
N ALA A 125 0.33 -12.93 19.68
CA ALA A 125 0.23 -13.77 18.49
C ALA A 125 1.11 -13.22 17.36
N ALA A 126 1.80 -14.11 16.64
CA ALA A 126 2.63 -13.76 15.50
C ALA A 126 2.01 -14.29 14.21
N LEU A 127 2.10 -13.49 13.15
CA LEU A 127 1.73 -13.92 11.81
C LEU A 127 2.96 -14.44 11.06
N ASN A 128 2.79 -15.54 10.34
CA ASN A 128 3.79 -16.01 9.39
C ASN A 128 3.76 -15.15 8.12
N LYS A 129 2.56 -14.80 7.65
CA LYS A 129 2.38 -13.93 6.49
C LYS A 129 1.24 -12.92 6.70
N LEU A 130 1.50 -11.68 6.27
CA LEU A 130 0.49 -10.64 6.10
C LEU A 130 0.60 -10.10 4.68
N SER A 131 -0.42 -10.34 3.86
CA SER A 131 -0.48 -9.84 2.48
C SER A 131 -1.67 -8.92 2.32
N LEU A 132 -1.42 -7.71 1.83
CA LEU A 132 -2.41 -6.67 1.57
C LEU A 132 -2.35 -6.29 0.10
N ASP A 133 -3.44 -6.52 -0.63
CA ASP A 133 -3.70 -5.95 -1.96
C ASP A 133 -4.91 -5.03 -1.80
N THR A 134 -4.68 -3.71 -1.92
CA THR A 134 -5.70 -2.70 -1.66
C THR A 134 -5.79 -1.68 -2.79
N GLY A 135 -6.99 -1.48 -3.34
CA GLY A 135 -7.19 -0.50 -4.41
C GLY A 135 -7.27 0.94 -3.92
N VAL A 136 -8.24 1.26 -3.06
CA VAL A 136 -8.46 2.62 -2.51
C VAL A 136 -8.86 2.54 -1.05
N GLY A 137 -8.14 3.22 -0.18
CA GLY A 137 -8.42 3.32 1.25
C GLY A 137 -7.16 3.44 2.08
N GLU A 138 -7.31 3.81 3.32
CA GLU A 138 -6.24 3.90 4.30
C GLU A 138 -6.00 2.53 4.94
N VAL A 139 -4.74 2.20 5.19
CA VAL A 139 -4.32 0.98 5.89
C VAL A 139 -3.63 1.35 7.18
N ASN A 140 -4.12 0.84 8.30
CA ASN A 140 -3.54 1.04 9.62
C ASN A 140 -3.17 -0.30 10.25
N LEU A 141 -1.90 -0.52 10.52
CA LEU A 141 -1.36 -1.70 11.18
C LEU A 141 -0.76 -1.31 12.53
N ASN A 142 -1.14 -1.99 13.59
CA ASN A 142 -0.69 -1.61 14.93
C ASN A 142 -0.32 -2.82 15.79
N SER A 143 0.89 -2.77 16.36
CA SER A 143 1.40 -3.72 17.36
C SER A 143 1.46 -5.18 16.85
N LEU A 144 1.87 -5.38 15.60
CA LEU A 144 1.93 -6.69 14.97
C LEU A 144 3.35 -7.25 14.97
N THR A 145 3.45 -8.58 15.08
CA THR A 145 4.68 -9.33 14.78
C THR A 145 4.41 -10.21 13.57
N VAL A 146 5.15 -10.01 12.49
CA VAL A 146 4.95 -10.66 11.20
C VAL A 146 6.29 -11.17 10.68
N ALA A 147 6.36 -12.42 10.23
CA ALA A 147 7.58 -12.93 9.62
C ALA A 147 7.74 -12.41 8.19
N ASP A 148 6.69 -12.47 7.38
CA ASP A 148 6.71 -12.06 5.96
C ASP A 148 5.52 -11.13 5.69
N ALA A 149 5.80 -9.86 5.38
CA ALA A 149 4.81 -8.84 5.09
C ALA A 149 4.95 -8.37 3.63
N GLU A 150 3.83 -8.31 2.92
CA GLU A 150 3.75 -7.91 1.51
C GLU A 150 2.56 -6.97 1.32
N PHE A 151 2.82 -5.71 0.98
CA PHE A 151 1.82 -4.65 0.90
C PHE A 151 1.82 -4.02 -0.50
N ASP A 152 0.76 -4.25 -1.25
CA ASP A 152 0.44 -3.55 -2.51
C ASP A 152 -0.69 -2.55 -2.21
N THR A 153 -0.38 -1.26 -2.26
CA THR A 153 -1.31 -0.19 -1.94
C THR A 153 -1.55 0.71 -3.16
N GLY A 154 -2.81 0.86 -3.56
CA GLY A 154 -3.16 1.68 -4.71
C GLY A 154 -3.24 3.18 -4.39
N ILE A 155 -4.33 3.64 -3.79
CA ILE A 155 -4.55 5.04 -3.41
C ILE A 155 -4.99 5.13 -1.95
N GLY A 156 -4.18 5.75 -1.12
CA GLY A 156 -4.41 5.94 0.31
C GLY A 156 -3.11 5.87 1.09
N ASP A 157 -3.16 6.27 2.33
CA ASP A 157 -1.99 6.23 3.20
C ASP A 157 -1.85 4.83 3.85
N LEU A 158 -0.60 4.43 4.10
CA LEU A 158 -0.23 3.24 4.87
C LEU A 158 0.44 3.71 6.17
N ASP A 159 -0.21 3.46 7.30
CA ASP A 159 0.29 3.78 8.63
C ASP A 159 0.59 2.49 9.41
N VAL A 160 1.85 2.26 9.72
CA VAL A 160 2.35 1.09 10.45
C VAL A 160 3.01 1.55 11.73
N THR A 161 2.50 1.13 12.88
CA THR A 161 2.99 1.58 14.19
C THR A 161 3.29 0.39 15.09
N ASP A 162 4.42 0.43 15.82
CA ASP A 162 4.81 -0.56 16.82
C ASP A 162 4.87 -2.00 16.27
N CYS A 163 5.24 -2.18 15.01
CA CYS A 163 5.27 -3.48 14.34
C CYS A 163 6.70 -4.04 14.25
N SER A 164 6.80 -5.36 14.10
CA SER A 164 8.06 -6.06 13.88
C SER A 164 7.94 -7.03 12.71
N PHE A 165 8.88 -6.95 11.76
CA PHE A 165 8.94 -7.76 10.55
C PHE A 165 10.28 -8.48 10.45
N ALA A 166 10.29 -9.74 9.97
CA ALA A 166 11.54 -10.29 9.49
C ALA A 166 11.80 -9.78 8.06
N THR A 167 10.80 -9.86 7.18
CA THR A 167 10.83 -9.25 5.85
C THR A 167 9.58 -8.38 5.65
N CYS A 168 9.73 -7.23 5.01
CA CYS A 168 8.64 -6.34 4.65
C CYS A 168 8.88 -5.78 3.26
N ASP A 169 7.99 -6.09 2.34
CA ASP A 169 7.99 -5.64 0.95
C ASP A 169 6.76 -4.76 0.70
N VAL A 170 6.97 -3.56 0.19
CA VAL A 170 5.92 -2.54 0.04
C VAL A 170 5.95 -1.96 -1.36
N ASP A 171 4.86 -2.15 -2.10
CA ASP A 171 4.60 -1.49 -3.38
C ASP A 171 3.51 -0.43 -3.18
N GLY A 172 3.92 0.83 -3.15
CA GLY A 172 3.09 1.99 -2.86
C GLY A 172 2.65 2.73 -4.12
N GLY A 173 1.35 2.99 -4.28
CA GLY A 173 0.82 3.76 -5.40
C GLY A 173 0.83 5.27 -5.15
N THR A 174 -0.23 5.81 -4.58
CA THR A 174 -0.39 7.23 -4.28
C THR A 174 -0.89 7.42 -2.85
N GLY A 175 -0.07 7.98 -2.00
CA GLY A 175 -0.31 8.21 -0.57
C GLY A 175 1.00 8.21 0.18
N ASN A 176 0.97 8.57 1.45
CA ASN A 176 2.14 8.51 2.29
C ASN A 176 2.33 7.11 2.88
N LEU A 177 3.59 6.70 3.03
CA LEU A 177 3.97 5.46 3.69
C LEU A 177 4.68 5.81 5.00
N SER A 178 4.11 5.42 6.13
CA SER A 178 4.62 5.76 7.45
C SER A 178 4.84 4.50 8.29
N PHE A 179 6.06 4.28 8.73
CA PHE A 179 6.47 3.22 9.64
C PHE A 179 7.00 3.86 10.92
N GLU A 180 6.23 3.83 11.99
CA GLU A 180 6.60 4.44 13.27
C GLU A 180 6.94 3.37 14.31
N ASN A 181 8.13 3.50 14.94
CA ASN A 181 8.61 2.59 15.98
C ASN A 181 8.61 1.11 15.54
N CYS A 182 8.99 0.86 14.27
CA CYS A 182 9.03 -0.47 13.69
C CYS A 182 10.42 -1.12 13.78
N ALA A 183 10.47 -2.45 13.93
CA ALA A 183 11.68 -3.25 13.84
C ALA A 183 11.61 -4.14 12.58
N PHE A 184 12.73 -4.32 11.88
CA PHE A 184 12.80 -5.20 10.72
C PHE A 184 14.22 -5.73 10.50
N ASP A 185 14.34 -6.85 9.81
CA ASP A 185 15.63 -7.35 9.34
C ASP A 185 15.85 -6.93 7.87
N GLU A 186 14.83 -7.04 7.04
CA GLU A 186 14.83 -6.67 5.62
C GLU A 186 13.57 -5.85 5.33
N MET A 187 13.74 -4.68 4.72
CA MET A 187 12.63 -3.81 4.31
C MET A 187 12.92 -3.19 2.96
N ASP A 188 12.04 -3.48 1.99
CA ASP A 188 12.07 -2.94 0.65
C ASP A 188 10.79 -2.14 0.41
N ILE A 189 10.94 -0.86 0.00
CA ILE A 189 9.81 0.04 -0.24
C ILE A 189 9.96 0.65 -1.64
N ASP A 190 9.06 0.30 -2.54
CA ASP A 190 8.86 0.99 -3.82
C ASP A 190 7.67 1.94 -3.69
N GLY A 191 7.92 3.23 -3.58
CA GLY A 191 6.94 4.27 -3.38
C GLY A 191 6.62 5.04 -4.66
N GLY A 192 5.35 5.14 -5.04
CA GLY A 192 4.94 5.88 -6.23
C GLY A 192 4.94 7.40 -6.02
N THR A 193 3.93 7.94 -5.36
CA THR A 193 3.77 9.38 -5.09
C THR A 193 3.28 9.61 -3.67
N GLY A 194 4.09 10.26 -2.86
CA GLY A 194 3.85 10.56 -1.45
C GLY A 194 5.15 10.51 -0.66
N ASN A 195 5.12 10.95 0.58
CA ASN A 195 6.30 10.91 1.44
C ASN A 195 6.45 9.54 2.09
N ILE A 196 7.69 9.10 2.27
CA ILE A 196 8.04 7.86 2.96
C ILE A 196 8.75 8.22 4.27
N THR A 197 8.20 7.77 5.39
CA THR A 197 8.81 7.96 6.71
C THR A 197 9.04 6.62 7.38
N VAL A 198 10.28 6.33 7.73
CA VAL A 198 10.65 5.12 8.49
C VAL A 198 11.32 5.55 9.80
N THR A 199 10.64 5.34 10.92
CA THR A 199 11.20 5.50 12.26
C THR A 199 11.41 4.11 12.86
N SER A 200 12.67 3.67 12.90
CA SER A 200 13.02 2.36 13.43
C SER A 200 13.08 2.36 14.95
N SER A 201 12.59 1.30 15.58
CA SER A 201 12.74 1.06 17.02
C SER A 201 14.10 0.50 17.41
N GLN A 202 14.96 0.22 16.43
CA GLN A 202 16.30 -0.33 16.59
C GLN A 202 17.32 0.51 15.82
N SER A 203 18.62 0.44 16.21
CA SER A 203 19.66 1.11 15.43
C SER A 203 19.78 0.44 14.05
N LEU A 204 19.85 1.26 13.02
CA LEU A 204 20.16 0.83 11.66
C LEU A 204 21.67 0.96 11.34
N ASP A 205 22.52 1.24 12.34
CA ASP A 205 23.96 1.20 12.18
C ASP A 205 24.40 -0.20 11.69
N GLY A 206 25.06 -0.25 10.55
CA GLY A 206 25.48 -1.52 9.96
C GLY A 206 24.43 -2.22 9.08
N TYR A 207 23.26 -1.66 8.88
CA TYR A 207 22.36 -2.05 7.80
C TYR A 207 22.91 -1.55 6.46
N MET A 208 22.69 -2.31 5.41
CA MET A 208 22.74 -1.76 4.06
C MET A 208 21.56 -0.80 3.94
N MET A 209 21.82 0.43 3.52
CA MET A 209 20.78 1.37 3.12
C MET A 209 21.05 1.80 1.69
N ASP A 210 20.02 1.72 0.87
CA ASP A 210 19.98 2.18 -0.52
C ASP A 210 18.68 2.97 -0.69
N LEU A 211 18.81 4.30 -0.73
CA LEU A 211 17.67 5.21 -0.75
C LEU A 211 17.76 6.09 -2.00
N ASP A 212 16.71 6.09 -2.82
CA ASP A 212 16.54 6.93 -4.00
C ASP A 212 15.21 7.67 -3.91
N SER A 213 15.24 9.01 -3.96
CA SER A 213 14.02 9.82 -3.85
C SER A 213 13.43 10.23 -5.19
N GLY A 214 14.04 9.85 -6.33
CA GLY A 214 13.61 10.24 -7.67
C GLY A 214 13.37 11.74 -7.81
N THR A 215 12.41 12.31 -7.07
CA THR A 215 12.18 13.75 -6.92
C THR A 215 11.70 14.06 -5.50
N GLY A 216 12.60 14.54 -4.67
CA GLY A 216 12.41 14.86 -3.26
C GLY A 216 13.74 14.92 -2.54
N ASP A 217 13.72 15.14 -1.25
CA ASP A 217 14.89 15.20 -0.39
C ASP A 217 14.97 13.95 0.51
N ILE A 218 16.19 13.52 0.83
CA ILE A 218 16.44 12.43 1.79
C ILE A 218 16.95 13.04 3.09
N THR A 219 16.29 12.75 4.21
CA THR A 219 16.72 13.14 5.55
C THR A 219 16.95 11.91 6.42
N ILE A 220 18.17 11.73 6.97
CA ILE A 220 18.51 10.64 7.88
C ILE A 220 18.97 11.21 9.22
N ASN A 221 18.24 10.90 10.31
CA ASN A 221 18.53 11.40 11.66
C ASN A 221 18.69 12.93 11.71
N GLY A 222 17.92 13.66 10.88
CA GLY A 222 17.94 15.12 10.79
C GLY A 222 19.10 15.70 9.98
N ASN A 223 19.83 14.88 9.25
CA ASN A 223 20.82 15.32 8.27
C ASN A 223 20.24 15.15 6.87
N ASP A 224 20.37 16.19 6.06
CA ASP A 224 19.88 16.22 4.70
C ASP A 224 20.92 15.64 3.73
N TYR A 225 20.47 14.87 2.77
CA TYR A 225 21.24 14.30 1.67
C TYR A 225 20.56 14.68 0.36
N ASP A 226 21.30 14.56 -0.74
CA ASP A 226 20.75 14.73 -2.08
C ASP A 226 19.73 13.59 -2.39
N ASP A 227 19.42 13.36 -3.63
CA ASP A 227 18.44 12.38 -4.12
C ASP A 227 18.84 10.90 -3.95
N GLU A 228 20.12 10.59 -3.67
CA GLU A 228 20.63 9.24 -3.47
C GLU A 228 21.44 9.11 -2.17
N TYR A 229 21.29 8.01 -1.47
CA TYR A 229 22.10 7.63 -0.31
C TYR A 229 22.35 6.13 -0.27
N GLU A 230 23.62 5.71 -0.33
CA GLU A 230 24.04 4.32 -0.29
C GLU A 230 25.13 4.08 0.76
N VAL A 231 24.98 3.03 1.57
CA VAL A 231 25.96 2.64 2.61
C VAL A 231 25.89 1.15 2.91
N ASN A 232 27.06 0.57 3.30
CA ASN A 232 27.18 -0.83 3.76
C ASN A 232 26.68 -1.90 2.77
N GLU A 233 26.95 -1.79 1.49
CA GLU A 233 26.51 -2.66 0.37
C GLU A 233 26.54 -4.18 0.61
N HIS A 234 27.28 -4.66 1.63
CA HIS A 234 27.45 -6.08 1.92
C HIS A 234 26.80 -6.53 3.23
N ALA A 235 26.03 -5.67 3.88
CA ALA A 235 25.28 -6.04 5.07
C ALA A 235 24.15 -7.02 4.72
N LYS A 236 23.81 -7.89 5.68
CA LYS A 236 22.72 -8.86 5.47
C LYS A 236 21.36 -8.25 5.71
N LYS A 237 21.28 -7.34 6.69
CA LYS A 237 20.08 -6.60 6.99
C LYS A 237 20.04 -5.34 6.13
N HIS A 238 18.89 -4.97 5.62
CA HIS A 238 18.80 -3.85 4.71
C HIS A 238 17.51 -3.02 4.86
N LEU A 239 17.63 -1.79 4.43
CA LEU A 239 16.54 -0.87 4.13
C LEU A 239 16.77 -0.33 2.71
N VAL A 240 15.92 -0.70 1.79
CA VAL A 240 15.91 -0.18 0.42
C VAL A 240 14.64 0.65 0.24
N ILE A 241 14.78 1.86 -0.26
CA ILE A 241 13.64 2.73 -0.56
C ILE A 241 13.86 3.38 -1.93
N ASP A 242 12.97 3.10 -2.86
CA ASP A 242 12.84 3.80 -4.13
C ASP A 242 11.53 4.61 -4.10
N SER A 243 11.61 5.93 -4.25
CA SER A 243 10.45 6.82 -4.27
C SER A 243 10.37 7.61 -5.57
N GLY A 244 9.25 7.55 -6.27
CA GLY A 244 9.05 8.33 -7.49
C GLY A 244 8.97 9.83 -7.21
N LEU A 245 8.04 10.28 -6.36
CA LEU A 245 7.79 11.69 -6.00
C LEU A 245 7.46 11.83 -4.52
N GLY A 246 8.34 12.44 -3.75
CA GLY A 246 8.15 12.72 -2.33
C GLY A 246 9.44 12.62 -1.54
N ASP A 247 9.42 13.09 -0.31
CA ASP A 247 10.58 13.08 0.57
C ASP A 247 10.71 11.73 1.28
N ILE A 248 11.95 11.30 1.52
CA ILE A 248 12.30 10.13 2.33
C ILE A 248 12.87 10.60 3.67
N VAL A 249 12.26 10.16 4.77
CA VAL A 249 12.72 10.47 6.12
C VAL A 249 13.00 9.19 6.89
N VAL A 250 14.25 8.97 7.28
CA VAL A 250 14.67 7.82 8.09
C VAL A 250 15.18 8.28 9.46
N LYS A 251 14.70 7.66 10.54
CA LYS A 251 15.11 7.91 11.92
C LYS A 251 15.36 6.59 12.65
N TYR A 252 16.44 6.53 13.48
CA TYR A 252 16.77 5.35 14.27
C TYR A 252 17.71 5.67 15.44
#